data_6a9219a8af9512c63f8d28135c794202
#
_entry.id   6a9219a8af9512c63f8d28135c794202
#
_cell.length_a   1.000
_cell.length_b   1.000
_cell.length_c   1.000
_cell.angle_alpha   90.00
_cell.angle_beta   90.00
_cell.angle_gamma   90.00
#
_symmetry.space_group_name_H-M   'P 1'
#
loop_
_entity.id
_entity.type
_entity.pdbx_description
1 polymer ?
#
loop_
_entity_poly.entity_id
_entity_poly.type
_entity_poly.pdbx_seq_one_letter_code
_entity_poly.pdbx_strand_id
1 'polypeptide(L)'
;MRRSRRAVLRSVLGIGLAAIVFAEIVPRIASYGSVAKQLANVSWPWAVALAVAAALDVLTTALPWRALLPQLSWLGALGFTQASTALTIVLPGGAPLGMAISFGFLRRLRISAGEAGFAVALTGIWSQVMILLYPLVGALLVFGSGNLSTSTATIAGASAAAGAVIAVLAFAVLRSPGSARWVGDMAARVGAWFMRLIRRDPPAWSGEALVQVRAERLAHLRRRWPSLTASTLGNQLTAYLVFELSLRAVGISIEAVPPSESFLAWAIGRVISSLPLTPGGIGVVELGMIGTLVGFGAPHAHVVAAVLLYRALIIVPTLLVGFVALLGFRRLEPQDD
;
A
#
# COMPACT_ATOMS: atom_id res chain seq x y z
N MET A 1 17.97 30.77 -8.86
CA MET A 1 17.20 30.45 -10.09
C MET A 1 17.34 29.02 -10.60
N ARG A 2 18.48 28.33 -10.53
CA ARG A 2 18.62 26.93 -11.00
C ARG A 2 17.86 25.88 -10.16
N ARG A 3 17.66 26.08 -8.85
CA ARG A 3 16.89 25.16 -7.98
C ARG A 3 15.39 25.17 -8.30
N SER A 4 14.82 26.33 -8.64
CA SER A 4 13.41 26.47 -9.01
C SER A 4 13.09 25.72 -10.33
N ARG A 5 13.93 25.83 -11.37
CA ARG A 5 13.71 25.12 -12.64
C ARG A 5 13.73 23.58 -12.50
N ARG A 6 14.61 23.05 -11.64
CA ARG A 6 14.65 21.59 -11.37
C ARG A 6 13.43 21.11 -10.59
N ALA A 7 12.89 21.92 -9.71
CA ALA A 7 11.64 21.59 -8.98
C ALA A 7 10.42 21.61 -9.91
N VAL A 8 10.32 22.59 -10.79
CA VAL A 8 9.27 22.67 -11.82
C VAL A 8 9.38 21.51 -12.81
N LEU A 9 10.59 21.20 -13.29
CA LEU A 9 10.81 20.09 -14.22
C LEU A 9 10.41 18.74 -13.59
N ARG A 10 10.74 18.51 -12.31
CA ARG A 10 10.33 17.29 -11.58
C ARG A 10 8.81 17.22 -11.39
N SER A 11 8.15 18.35 -11.17
CA SER A 11 6.69 18.40 -11.06
C SER A 11 6.02 18.16 -12.41
N VAL A 12 6.53 18.72 -13.47
CA VAL A 12 6.05 18.49 -14.85
C VAL A 12 6.27 17.05 -15.28
N LEU A 13 7.42 16.46 -14.95
CA LEU A 13 7.70 15.04 -15.19
C LEU A 13 6.75 14.13 -14.38
N GLY A 14 6.46 14.46 -13.12
CA GLY A 14 5.51 13.69 -12.29
C GLY A 14 4.08 13.77 -12.83
N ILE A 15 3.63 14.95 -13.21
CA ILE A 15 2.30 15.15 -13.82
C ILE A 15 2.24 14.52 -15.21
N GLY A 16 3.30 14.66 -16.01
CA GLY A 16 3.40 14.04 -17.33
C GLY A 16 3.39 12.51 -17.25
N LEU A 17 4.11 11.93 -16.29
CA LEU A 17 4.10 10.48 -16.05
C LEU A 17 2.73 9.99 -15.58
N ALA A 18 2.06 10.72 -14.68
CA ALA A 18 0.69 10.41 -14.28
C ALA A 18 -0.28 10.51 -15.47
N ALA A 19 -0.16 11.54 -16.30
CA ALA A 19 -0.96 11.69 -17.51
C ALA A 19 -0.71 10.55 -18.51
N ILE A 20 0.54 10.12 -18.70
CA ILE A 20 0.89 8.96 -19.55
C ILE A 20 0.31 7.67 -18.97
N VAL A 21 0.38 7.46 -17.65
CA VAL A 21 -0.23 6.30 -17.00
C VAL A 21 -1.74 6.27 -17.25
N PHE A 22 -2.43 7.40 -17.07
CA PHE A 22 -3.87 7.47 -17.32
C PHE A 22 -4.23 7.45 -18.81
N ALA A 23 -3.43 8.05 -19.69
CA ALA A 23 -3.75 8.12 -21.12
C ALA A 23 -3.39 6.83 -21.89
N GLU A 24 -2.32 6.14 -21.49
CA GLU A 24 -1.78 5.00 -22.24
C GLU A 24 -2.07 3.65 -21.59
N ILE A 25 -2.03 3.56 -20.26
CA ILE A 25 -2.10 2.28 -19.55
C ILE A 25 -3.55 1.90 -19.25
N VAL A 26 -4.36 2.86 -18.79
CA VAL A 26 -5.78 2.61 -18.50
C VAL A 26 -6.57 2.18 -19.75
N PRO A 27 -6.40 2.78 -20.95
CA PRO A 27 -7.11 2.35 -22.16
C PRO A 27 -6.77 0.94 -22.64
N ARG A 28 -5.55 0.46 -22.32
CA ARG A 28 -5.12 -0.89 -22.73
C ARG A 28 -5.75 -2.00 -21.90
N ILE A 29 -6.26 -1.67 -20.71
CA ILE A 29 -6.84 -2.64 -19.75
C ILE A 29 -8.35 -2.76 -19.95
N ALA A 30 -9.04 -1.69 -20.36
CA ALA A 30 -10.46 -1.73 -20.73
C ALA A 30 -10.80 -0.62 -21.74
N SER A 31 -11.74 -0.92 -22.65
CA SER A 31 -12.32 0.13 -23.46
C SER A 31 -13.09 1.10 -22.54
N TYR A 32 -12.71 2.37 -22.52
CA TYR A 32 -13.39 3.40 -21.73
C TYR A 32 -14.92 3.39 -21.90
N GLY A 33 -15.40 2.99 -23.09
CA GLY A 33 -16.82 2.89 -23.36
C GLY A 33 -17.54 1.80 -22.59
N SER A 34 -16.92 0.65 -22.32
CA SER A 34 -17.54 -0.42 -21.53
C SER A 34 -17.57 -0.06 -20.04
N VAL A 35 -16.47 0.52 -19.53
CA VAL A 35 -16.40 0.99 -18.14
C VAL A 35 -17.38 2.15 -17.91
N ALA A 36 -17.44 3.13 -18.82
CA ALA A 36 -18.36 4.25 -18.72
C ALA A 36 -19.82 3.79 -18.73
N LYS A 37 -20.20 2.81 -19.56
CA LYS A 37 -21.55 2.23 -19.55
C LYS A 37 -21.88 1.53 -18.23
N GLN A 38 -20.95 0.75 -17.67
CA GLN A 38 -21.19 0.11 -16.37
C GLN A 38 -21.27 1.13 -15.23
N LEU A 39 -20.43 2.16 -15.25
CA LEU A 39 -20.48 3.26 -14.28
C LEU A 39 -21.76 4.09 -14.39
N ALA A 40 -22.25 4.32 -15.61
CA ALA A 40 -23.51 5.04 -15.84
C ALA A 40 -24.73 4.26 -15.33
N ASN A 41 -24.62 2.94 -15.20
CA ASN A 41 -25.69 2.08 -14.66
C ASN A 41 -25.60 1.92 -13.13
N VAL A 42 -24.58 2.44 -12.46
CA VAL A 42 -24.49 2.41 -11.00
C VAL A 42 -25.58 3.29 -10.40
N SER A 43 -26.49 2.68 -9.65
CA SER A 43 -27.57 3.42 -9.02
C SER A 43 -27.04 4.39 -7.94
N TRP A 44 -27.76 5.47 -7.69
CA TRP A 44 -27.38 6.51 -6.73
C TRP A 44 -27.01 5.98 -5.32
N PRO A 45 -27.74 5.01 -4.73
CA PRO A 45 -27.35 4.46 -3.44
C PRO A 45 -25.96 3.80 -3.45
N TRP A 46 -25.62 3.07 -4.52
CA TRP A 46 -24.29 2.48 -4.69
C TRP A 46 -23.20 3.54 -4.87
N ALA A 47 -23.48 4.60 -5.63
CA ALA A 47 -22.53 5.71 -5.79
C ALA A 47 -22.20 6.38 -4.44
N VAL A 48 -23.20 6.60 -3.59
CA VAL A 48 -23.01 7.13 -2.23
C VAL A 48 -22.24 6.15 -1.36
N ALA A 49 -22.61 4.86 -1.35
CA ALA A 49 -21.91 3.85 -0.56
C ALA A 49 -20.42 3.74 -0.95
N LEU A 50 -20.12 3.76 -2.25
CA LEU A 50 -18.75 3.75 -2.77
C LEU A 50 -17.97 5.01 -2.40
N ALA A 51 -18.59 6.19 -2.50
CA ALA A 51 -17.97 7.46 -2.10
C ALA A 51 -17.64 7.48 -0.60
N VAL A 52 -18.55 7.01 0.26
CA VAL A 52 -18.34 6.89 1.70
C VAL A 52 -17.24 5.88 2.01
N ALA A 53 -17.25 4.71 1.37
CA ALA A 53 -16.21 3.70 1.58
C ALA A 53 -14.83 4.20 1.13
N ALA A 54 -14.73 4.87 -0.02
CA ALA A 54 -13.48 5.47 -0.50
C ALA A 54 -12.98 6.58 0.44
N ALA A 55 -13.88 7.42 0.96
CA ALA A 55 -13.53 8.43 1.95
C ALA A 55 -13.03 7.80 3.25
N LEU A 56 -13.68 6.73 3.73
CA LEU A 56 -13.22 5.96 4.90
C LEU A 56 -11.86 5.35 4.66
N ASP A 57 -11.60 4.77 3.49
CA ASP A 57 -10.30 4.22 3.13
C ASP A 57 -9.20 5.27 3.20
N VAL A 58 -9.41 6.44 2.57
CA VAL A 58 -8.48 7.57 2.65
C VAL A 58 -8.23 7.98 4.10
N LEU A 59 -9.27 8.13 4.92
CA LEU A 59 -9.16 8.56 6.31
C LEU A 59 -8.41 7.53 7.16
N THR A 60 -8.68 6.25 6.99
CA THR A 60 -8.07 5.18 7.80
C THR A 60 -6.58 4.99 7.54
N THR A 61 -6.04 5.47 6.41
CA THR A 61 -4.58 5.45 6.13
C THR A 61 -3.74 6.17 7.18
N ALA A 62 -4.30 7.15 7.89
CA ALA A 62 -3.63 7.87 8.97
C ALA A 62 -3.52 7.06 10.28
N LEU A 63 -4.37 6.05 10.48
CA LEU A 63 -4.50 5.33 11.75
C LEU A 63 -3.22 4.60 12.19
N PRO A 64 -2.54 3.79 11.33
CA PRO A 64 -1.33 3.08 11.74
C PRO A 64 -0.21 4.02 12.18
N TRP A 65 -0.10 5.18 11.54
CA TRP A 65 0.91 6.18 11.85
C TRP A 65 0.63 6.86 13.19
N ARG A 66 -0.61 7.22 13.48
CA ARG A 66 -1.00 7.78 14.77
C ARG A 66 -0.92 6.77 15.91
N ALA A 67 -1.09 5.49 15.62
CA ALA A 67 -0.85 4.43 16.61
C ALA A 67 0.61 4.41 17.09
N LEU A 68 1.57 4.71 16.21
CA LEU A 68 3.00 4.75 16.55
C LEU A 68 3.47 6.15 16.97
N LEU A 69 2.95 7.20 16.37
CA LEU A 69 3.32 8.60 16.54
C LEU A 69 2.11 9.42 17.00
N PRO A 70 1.69 9.32 18.28
CA PRO A 70 0.48 9.99 18.77
C PRO A 70 0.58 11.51 18.75
N GLN A 71 1.79 12.06 18.77
CA GLN A 71 2.05 13.50 18.63
C GLN A 71 1.74 14.02 17.22
N LEU A 72 1.61 13.13 16.23
CA LEU A 72 1.29 13.52 14.87
C LEU A 72 -0.19 13.91 14.77
N SER A 73 -0.45 15.13 14.28
CA SER A 73 -1.83 15.58 14.06
C SER A 73 -2.52 14.70 13.00
N TRP A 74 -3.85 14.60 13.06
CA TRP A 74 -4.60 13.81 12.08
C TRP A 74 -4.36 14.28 10.65
N LEU A 75 -4.43 15.59 10.42
CA LEU A 75 -4.18 16.17 9.10
C LEU A 75 -2.74 15.98 8.64
N GLY A 76 -1.78 16.05 9.56
CA GLY A 76 -0.38 15.76 9.27
C GLY A 76 -0.18 14.29 8.86
N ALA A 77 -0.79 13.34 9.60
CA ALA A 77 -0.74 11.92 9.28
C ALA A 77 -1.40 11.61 7.94
N LEU A 78 -2.60 12.13 7.71
CA LEU A 78 -3.33 11.95 6.45
C LEU A 78 -2.55 12.57 5.28
N GLY A 79 -2.12 13.81 5.42
CA GLY A 79 -1.43 14.55 4.36
C GLY A 79 -0.15 13.87 3.92
N PHE A 80 0.74 13.49 4.86
CA PHE A 80 1.99 12.85 4.46
C PHE A 80 1.77 11.43 3.90
N THR A 81 0.81 10.69 4.44
CA THR A 81 0.50 9.33 3.94
C THR A 81 -0.02 9.40 2.51
N GLN A 82 -0.98 10.26 2.23
CA GLN A 82 -1.52 10.43 0.89
C GLN A 82 -0.46 10.98 -0.08
N ALA A 83 0.35 11.95 0.35
CA ALA A 83 1.46 12.48 -0.46
C ALA A 83 2.52 11.42 -0.79
N SER A 84 2.93 10.61 0.19
CA SER A 84 3.91 9.55 -0.03
C SER A 84 3.35 8.43 -0.91
N THR A 85 2.09 8.05 -0.72
CA THR A 85 1.42 7.04 -1.55
C THR A 85 1.25 7.53 -2.99
N ALA A 86 0.78 8.76 -3.18
CA ALA A 86 0.66 9.36 -4.51
C ALA A 86 1.99 9.36 -5.27
N LEU A 87 3.08 9.74 -4.61
CA LEU A 87 4.42 9.71 -5.21
C LEU A 87 4.89 8.27 -5.52
N THR A 88 4.54 7.30 -4.68
CA THR A 88 4.89 5.89 -4.90
C THR A 88 4.11 5.28 -6.07
N ILE A 89 2.86 5.72 -6.29
CA ILE A 89 2.06 5.31 -7.45
C ILE A 89 2.66 5.84 -8.75
N VAL A 90 3.11 7.10 -8.74
CA VAL A 90 3.58 7.79 -9.96
C VAL A 90 5.04 7.46 -10.28
N LEU A 91 5.88 7.28 -9.26
CA LEU A 91 7.32 7.07 -9.44
C LEU A 91 7.69 5.59 -9.43
N PRO A 92 8.58 5.14 -10.32
CA PRO A 92 9.10 3.78 -10.23
C PRO A 92 10.01 3.64 -9.00
N GLY A 93 9.90 2.54 -8.29
CA GLY A 93 10.73 2.27 -7.10
C GLY A 93 10.01 1.53 -5.97
N GLY A 94 8.69 1.40 -6.05
CA GLY A 94 7.90 0.58 -5.12
C GLY A 94 8.07 0.95 -3.64
N ALA A 95 7.98 -0.04 -2.76
CA ALA A 95 8.02 0.13 -1.31
C ALA A 95 9.29 0.86 -0.78
N PRO A 96 10.52 0.60 -1.26
CA PRO A 96 11.70 1.33 -0.78
C PRO A 96 11.62 2.85 -1.02
N LEU A 97 11.10 3.26 -2.18
CA LEU A 97 10.89 4.67 -2.47
C LEU A 97 9.82 5.27 -1.56
N GLY A 98 8.70 4.56 -1.35
CA GLY A 98 7.65 4.99 -0.42
C GLY A 98 8.17 5.19 1.01
N MET A 99 9.01 4.28 1.49
CA MET A 99 9.65 4.40 2.80
C MET A 99 10.56 5.65 2.90
N ALA A 100 11.41 5.88 1.90
CA ALA A 100 12.29 7.05 1.87
C ALA A 100 11.51 8.37 1.81
N ILE A 101 10.42 8.41 1.04
CA ILE A 101 9.53 9.57 0.93
C ILE A 101 8.83 9.82 2.28
N SER A 102 8.27 8.76 2.89
CA SER A 102 7.58 8.85 4.19
C SER A 102 8.53 9.34 5.29
N PHE A 103 9.76 8.82 5.33
CA PHE A 103 10.80 9.32 6.24
C PHE A 103 11.04 10.82 6.04
N GLY A 104 11.24 11.27 4.80
CA GLY A 104 11.46 12.68 4.49
C GLY A 104 10.31 13.60 4.91
N PHE A 105 9.05 13.14 4.77
CA PHE A 105 7.89 13.90 5.23
C PHE A 105 7.79 13.95 6.76
N LEU A 106 8.05 12.85 7.46
CA LEU A 106 8.04 12.82 8.92
C LEU A 106 9.10 13.77 9.50
N ARG A 107 10.30 13.84 8.88
CA ARG A 107 11.33 14.83 9.26
C ARG A 107 10.85 16.27 9.10
N ARG A 108 10.13 16.59 8.01
CA ARG A 108 9.52 17.92 7.82
C ARG A 108 8.42 18.23 8.83
N LEU A 109 7.74 17.20 9.34
CA LEU A 109 6.76 17.31 10.44
C LEU A 109 7.41 17.35 11.83
N ARG A 110 8.73 17.61 11.90
CA ARG A 110 9.51 17.72 13.13
C ARG A 110 9.55 16.44 13.99
N ILE A 111 9.40 15.29 13.36
CA ILE A 111 9.61 13.99 14.00
C ILE A 111 11.11 13.69 13.97
N SER A 112 11.71 13.30 15.10
CA SER A 112 13.13 12.97 15.18
C SER A 112 13.52 11.86 14.20
N ALA A 113 14.78 11.83 13.75
CA ALA A 113 15.22 10.84 12.77
C ALA A 113 15.03 9.39 13.27
N GLY A 114 15.33 9.14 14.54
CA GLY A 114 15.11 7.82 15.17
C GLY A 114 13.65 7.41 15.20
N GLU A 115 12.74 8.32 15.56
CA GLU A 115 11.29 8.04 15.57
C GLU A 115 10.74 7.83 14.17
N ALA A 116 11.10 8.69 13.24
CA ALA A 116 10.66 8.59 11.84
C ALA A 116 11.13 7.27 11.20
N GLY A 117 12.40 6.92 11.38
CA GLY A 117 12.96 5.66 10.87
C GLY A 117 12.29 4.43 11.48
N PHE A 118 12.10 4.42 12.81
CA PHE A 118 11.40 3.34 13.51
C PHE A 118 9.95 3.20 13.04
N ALA A 119 9.20 4.30 12.96
CA ALA A 119 7.81 4.28 12.53
C ALA A 119 7.66 3.80 11.08
N VAL A 120 8.51 4.28 10.16
CA VAL A 120 8.50 3.85 8.76
C VAL A 120 8.81 2.37 8.63
N ALA A 121 9.88 1.89 9.29
CA ALA A 121 10.28 0.49 9.23
C ALA A 121 9.18 -0.43 9.82
N LEU A 122 8.67 -0.07 11.00
CA LEU A 122 7.68 -0.91 11.69
C LEU A 122 6.34 -0.93 10.95
N THR A 123 5.83 0.22 10.50
CA THR A 123 4.59 0.27 9.72
C THR A 123 4.73 -0.51 8.42
N GLY A 124 5.87 -0.39 7.73
CA GLY A 124 6.15 -1.14 6.51
C GLY A 124 6.19 -2.65 6.74
N ILE A 125 6.94 -3.12 7.73
CA ILE A 125 7.04 -4.54 8.09
C ILE A 125 5.67 -5.08 8.50
N TRP A 126 4.94 -4.36 9.37
CA TRP A 126 3.63 -4.79 9.86
C TRP A 126 2.61 -4.91 8.73
N SER A 127 2.54 -3.90 7.86
CA SER A 127 1.68 -3.95 6.67
C SER A 127 2.05 -5.10 5.74
N GLN A 128 3.34 -5.35 5.52
CA GLN A 128 3.80 -6.41 4.63
C GLN A 128 3.47 -7.80 5.17
N VAL A 129 3.65 -8.03 6.47
CA VAL A 129 3.24 -9.31 7.12
C VAL A 129 1.74 -9.54 6.93
N MET A 130 0.91 -8.51 7.19
CA MET A 130 -0.55 -8.61 7.01
C MET A 130 -0.92 -8.91 5.56
N ILE A 131 -0.36 -8.17 4.59
CA ILE A 131 -0.61 -8.38 3.15
C ILE A 131 -0.29 -9.82 2.73
N LEU A 132 0.80 -10.37 3.21
CA LEU A 132 1.22 -11.73 2.86
C LEU A 132 0.40 -12.82 3.55
N LEU A 133 -0.24 -12.52 4.68
CA LEU A 133 -1.13 -13.46 5.37
C LEU A 133 -2.57 -13.46 4.81
N TYR A 134 -3.03 -12.39 4.17
CA TYR A 134 -4.40 -12.32 3.66
C TYR A 134 -4.78 -13.41 2.65
N PRO A 135 -3.92 -13.81 1.67
CA PRO A 135 -4.27 -14.92 0.78
C PRO A 135 -4.47 -16.25 1.51
N LEU A 136 -3.73 -16.50 2.60
CA LEU A 136 -3.95 -17.68 3.43
C LEU A 136 -5.32 -17.63 4.10
N VAL A 137 -5.67 -16.50 4.70
CA VAL A 137 -7.00 -16.31 5.31
C VAL A 137 -8.09 -16.49 4.26
N GLY A 138 -7.95 -15.87 3.09
CA GLY A 138 -8.88 -16.02 1.99
C GLY A 138 -9.01 -17.46 1.50
N ALA A 139 -7.89 -18.18 1.34
CA ALA A 139 -7.88 -19.58 0.94
C ALA A 139 -8.58 -20.49 1.97
N LEU A 140 -8.37 -20.23 3.27
CA LEU A 140 -9.06 -20.96 4.34
C LEU A 140 -10.58 -20.72 4.32
N LEU A 141 -11.01 -19.49 4.03
CA LEU A 141 -12.44 -19.15 3.91
C LEU A 141 -13.09 -19.81 2.69
N VAL A 142 -12.34 -19.99 1.60
CA VAL A 142 -12.83 -20.65 0.36
C VAL A 142 -12.71 -22.17 0.41
N PHE A 143 -11.82 -22.71 1.27
CA PHE A 143 -11.54 -24.16 1.30
C PHE A 143 -12.79 -25.01 1.50
N GLY A 144 -13.74 -24.56 2.33
CA GLY A 144 -14.99 -25.26 2.60
C GLY A 144 -15.99 -25.30 1.41
N SER A 145 -15.80 -24.44 0.40
CA SER A 145 -16.68 -24.36 -0.79
C SER A 145 -16.27 -25.31 -1.93
N GLY A 146 -15.07 -25.92 -1.84
CA GLY A 146 -14.52 -26.78 -2.91
C GLY A 146 -14.01 -26.03 -4.16
N ASN A 147 -14.09 -24.69 -4.18
CA ASN A 147 -13.73 -23.85 -5.33
C ASN A 147 -12.24 -23.44 -5.36
N LEU A 148 -11.42 -23.97 -4.45
CA LEU A 148 -10.01 -23.59 -4.36
C LEU A 148 -9.16 -24.31 -5.42
N SER A 149 -8.69 -23.58 -6.43
CA SER A 149 -7.77 -24.15 -7.42
C SER A 149 -6.37 -24.38 -6.83
N THR A 150 -5.64 -25.35 -7.37
CA THR A 150 -4.26 -25.67 -6.95
C THR A 150 -3.34 -24.46 -7.09
N SER A 151 -3.47 -23.67 -8.16
CA SER A 151 -2.68 -22.45 -8.35
C SER A 151 -2.95 -21.41 -7.28
N THR A 152 -4.21 -21.19 -6.92
CA THR A 152 -4.60 -20.25 -5.86
C THR A 152 -4.10 -20.70 -4.49
N ALA A 153 -4.22 -22.02 -4.19
CA ALA A 153 -3.66 -22.59 -2.96
C ALA A 153 -2.13 -22.45 -2.88
N THR A 154 -1.43 -22.63 -3.99
CA THR A 154 0.03 -22.45 -4.07
C THR A 154 0.42 -21.00 -3.81
N ILE A 155 -0.28 -20.03 -4.43
CA ILE A 155 -0.03 -18.59 -4.20
C ILE A 155 -0.28 -18.24 -2.73
N ALA A 156 -1.38 -18.71 -2.15
CA ALA A 156 -1.71 -18.48 -0.75
C ALA A 156 -0.64 -19.06 0.19
N GLY A 157 -0.21 -20.30 -0.05
CA GLY A 157 0.82 -20.95 0.75
C GLY A 157 2.18 -20.26 0.64
N ALA A 158 2.60 -19.92 -0.57
CA ALA A 158 3.87 -19.20 -0.80
C ALA A 158 3.87 -17.81 -0.15
N SER A 159 2.75 -17.07 -0.26
CA SER A 159 2.58 -15.76 0.38
C SER A 159 2.64 -15.88 1.90
N ALA A 160 1.94 -16.87 2.47
CA ALA A 160 1.95 -17.13 3.91
C ALA A 160 3.34 -17.51 4.43
N ALA A 161 4.07 -18.34 3.69
CA ALA A 161 5.45 -18.71 4.04
C ALA A 161 6.37 -17.47 4.03
N ALA A 162 6.27 -16.61 3.01
CA ALA A 162 7.01 -15.34 2.95
C ALA A 162 6.64 -14.41 4.12
N GLY A 163 5.34 -14.29 4.43
CA GLY A 163 4.86 -13.51 5.57
C GLY A 163 5.38 -14.04 6.90
N ALA A 164 5.39 -15.37 7.08
CA ALA A 164 5.94 -16.01 8.28
C ALA A 164 7.44 -15.74 8.43
N VAL A 165 8.22 -15.82 7.35
CA VAL A 165 9.66 -15.49 7.37
C VAL A 165 9.87 -14.05 7.82
N ILE A 166 9.13 -13.07 7.26
CA ILE A 166 9.24 -11.67 7.65
C ILE A 166 8.83 -11.49 9.12
N ALA A 167 7.77 -12.15 9.57
CA ALA A 167 7.32 -12.09 10.96
C ALA A 167 8.36 -12.68 11.92
N VAL A 168 8.97 -13.82 11.57
CA VAL A 168 10.05 -14.44 12.35
C VAL A 168 11.27 -13.53 12.44
N LEU A 169 11.69 -12.93 11.33
CA LEU A 169 12.81 -11.97 11.32
C LEU A 169 12.50 -10.74 12.17
N ALA A 170 11.29 -10.18 12.05
CA ALA A 170 10.84 -9.05 12.87
C ALA A 170 10.83 -9.42 14.37
N PHE A 171 10.32 -10.61 14.71
CA PHE A 171 10.31 -11.11 16.08
C PHE A 171 11.74 -11.35 16.61
N ALA A 172 12.63 -11.91 15.81
CA ALA A 172 14.02 -12.10 16.17
C ALA A 172 14.73 -10.78 16.49
N VAL A 173 14.50 -9.74 15.66
CA VAL A 173 14.98 -8.37 15.93
C VAL A 173 14.49 -7.85 17.28
N LEU A 174 13.23 -8.08 17.59
CA LEU A 174 12.65 -7.63 18.88
C LEU A 174 13.17 -8.43 20.06
N ARG A 175 13.56 -9.70 19.86
CA ARG A 175 13.99 -10.59 20.95
C ARG A 175 15.44 -10.39 21.37
N SER A 176 16.36 -10.11 20.43
CA SER A 176 17.79 -10.08 20.73
C SER A 176 18.53 -8.94 20.03
N PRO A 177 19.51 -8.28 20.71
CA PRO A 177 20.37 -7.28 20.09
C PRO A 177 21.22 -7.85 18.95
N GLY A 178 21.68 -9.12 19.08
CA GLY A 178 22.47 -9.78 18.04
C GLY A 178 21.69 -9.98 16.74
N SER A 179 20.43 -10.43 16.85
CA SER A 179 19.54 -10.55 15.68
C SER A 179 19.24 -9.19 15.07
N ALA A 180 19.04 -8.15 15.89
CA ALA A 180 18.82 -6.78 15.41
C ALA A 180 20.03 -6.27 14.62
N ARG A 181 21.26 -6.49 15.14
CA ARG A 181 22.50 -6.15 14.42
C ARG A 181 22.60 -6.89 13.09
N TRP A 182 22.42 -8.20 13.10
CA TRP A 182 22.51 -9.03 11.89
C TRP A 182 21.50 -8.61 10.81
N VAL A 183 20.22 -8.38 11.17
CA VAL A 183 19.19 -7.92 10.24
C VAL A 183 19.51 -6.50 9.73
N GLY A 184 19.98 -5.61 10.60
CA GLY A 184 20.37 -4.25 10.21
C GLY A 184 21.54 -4.25 9.23
N ASP A 185 22.56 -5.06 9.45
CA ASP A 185 23.73 -5.19 8.56
C ASP A 185 23.34 -5.86 7.22
N MET A 186 22.42 -6.83 7.26
CA MET A 186 21.85 -7.42 6.04
C MET A 186 21.09 -6.36 5.22
N ALA A 187 20.21 -5.60 5.87
CA ALA A 187 19.44 -4.52 5.24
C ALA A 187 20.35 -3.44 4.67
N ALA A 188 21.43 -3.07 5.40
CA ALA A 188 22.43 -2.13 4.93
C ALA A 188 23.17 -2.65 3.68
N ARG A 189 23.55 -3.92 3.63
CA ARG A 189 24.18 -4.56 2.46
C ARG A 189 23.28 -4.57 1.24
N VAL A 190 22.03 -5.00 1.42
CA VAL A 190 21.03 -5.02 0.34
C VAL A 190 20.73 -3.60 -0.14
N GLY A 191 20.54 -2.65 0.78
CA GLY A 191 20.34 -1.24 0.45
C GLY A 191 21.52 -0.63 -0.29
N ALA A 192 22.77 -0.91 0.15
CA ALA A 192 23.97 -0.45 -0.51
C ALA A 192 24.13 -1.05 -1.93
N TRP A 193 23.79 -2.33 -2.10
CA TRP A 193 23.79 -2.97 -3.41
C TRP A 193 22.79 -2.27 -4.35
N PHE A 194 21.56 -2.04 -3.89
CA PHE A 194 20.51 -1.36 -4.67
C PHE A 194 20.89 0.09 -5.00
N MET A 195 21.44 0.84 -4.03
CA MET A 195 21.89 2.23 -4.26
C MET A 195 23.03 2.31 -5.28
N ARG A 196 23.98 1.36 -5.24
CA ARG A 196 25.04 1.26 -6.28
C ARG A 196 24.45 0.98 -7.67
N LEU A 197 23.42 0.15 -7.76
CA LEU A 197 22.74 -0.13 -9.03
C LEU A 197 22.14 1.13 -9.66
N ILE A 198 21.60 2.04 -8.84
CA ILE A 198 21.05 3.34 -9.27
C ILE A 198 22.08 4.49 -9.22
N ARG A 199 23.38 4.16 -9.08
CA ARG A 199 24.51 5.11 -9.03
C ARG A 199 24.35 6.21 -7.97
N ARG A 200 23.88 5.84 -6.78
CA ARG A 200 23.79 6.72 -5.61
C ARG A 200 24.64 6.18 -4.47
N ASP A 201 25.13 7.09 -3.63
CA ASP A 201 25.86 6.72 -2.42
C ASP A 201 24.93 5.98 -1.45
N PRO A 202 25.39 4.85 -0.87
CA PRO A 202 24.59 4.12 0.10
C PRO A 202 24.42 4.96 1.38
N PRO A 203 23.23 4.96 1.99
CA PRO A 203 23.02 5.58 3.29
C PRO A 203 23.89 4.88 4.34
N ALA A 204 24.38 5.65 5.31
CA ALA A 204 25.21 5.15 6.44
C ALA A 204 24.33 4.39 7.47
N TRP A 205 23.65 3.35 7.04
CA TRP A 205 22.91 2.46 7.94
C TRP A 205 23.84 1.36 8.48
N SER A 206 23.71 1.08 9.77
CA SER A 206 24.46 0.01 10.43
C SER A 206 23.53 -0.83 11.30
N GLY A 207 23.91 -2.07 11.55
CA GLY A 207 23.20 -2.93 12.49
C GLY A 207 23.17 -2.34 13.90
N GLU A 208 24.20 -1.57 14.29
CA GLU A 208 24.26 -0.87 15.58
C GLU A 208 23.16 0.18 15.74
N ALA A 209 22.84 0.94 14.68
CA ALA A 209 21.73 1.89 14.69
C ALA A 209 20.39 1.18 14.96
N LEU A 210 20.18 -0.02 14.40
CA LEU A 210 18.98 -0.80 14.67
C LEU A 210 18.93 -1.34 16.12
N VAL A 211 20.08 -1.72 16.68
CA VAL A 211 20.18 -2.13 18.10
C VAL A 211 19.80 -0.98 19.02
N GLN A 212 20.31 0.21 18.77
CA GLN A 212 20.03 1.40 19.55
C GLN A 212 18.53 1.78 19.49
N VAL A 213 17.97 1.87 18.28
CA VAL A 213 16.54 2.13 18.08
C VAL A 213 15.68 1.06 18.77
N ARG A 214 16.08 -0.21 18.72
CA ARG A 214 15.40 -1.29 19.43
C ARG A 214 15.41 -1.05 20.95
N ALA A 215 16.58 -0.75 21.54
CA ALA A 215 16.70 -0.55 22.99
C ALA A 215 15.80 0.59 23.48
N GLU A 216 15.76 1.68 22.74
CA GLU A 216 14.96 2.86 23.09
C GLU A 216 13.44 2.66 22.92
N ARG A 217 13.02 1.84 21.93
CA ARG A 217 11.62 1.79 21.46
C ARG A 217 10.87 0.49 21.76
N LEU A 218 11.56 -0.55 22.26
CA LEU A 218 10.93 -1.85 22.50
C LEU A 218 9.77 -1.77 23.51
N ALA A 219 9.94 -1.03 24.60
CA ALA A 219 8.90 -0.84 25.59
C ALA A 219 7.66 -0.12 25.01
N HIS A 220 7.91 0.84 24.13
CA HIS A 220 6.87 1.58 23.43
C HIS A 220 6.07 0.68 22.47
N LEU A 221 6.77 -0.17 21.72
CA LEU A 221 6.14 -1.14 20.82
C LEU A 221 5.29 -2.14 21.58
N ARG A 222 5.78 -2.70 22.70
CA ARG A 222 5.01 -3.65 23.52
C ARG A 222 3.67 -3.10 24.01
N ARG A 223 3.56 -1.80 24.17
CA ARG A 223 2.29 -1.14 24.55
C ARG A 223 1.40 -0.84 23.35
N ARG A 224 1.98 -0.64 22.16
CA ARG A 224 1.25 -0.09 21.00
C ARG A 224 0.97 -1.09 19.89
N TRP A 225 1.56 -2.30 19.95
CA TRP A 225 1.34 -3.30 18.91
C TRP A 225 -0.15 -3.66 18.69
N PRO A 226 -1.04 -3.71 19.71
CA PRO A 226 -2.45 -4.01 19.47
C PRO A 226 -3.14 -2.89 18.68
N SER A 227 -2.84 -1.63 19.04
CA SER A 227 -3.35 -0.46 18.33
C SER A 227 -2.83 -0.39 16.91
N LEU A 228 -1.54 -0.71 16.68
CA LEU A 228 -0.96 -0.79 15.34
C LEU A 228 -1.63 -1.89 14.51
N THR A 229 -1.82 -3.08 15.08
CA THR A 229 -2.50 -4.19 14.41
C THR A 229 -3.94 -3.83 14.05
N ALA A 230 -4.71 -3.34 15.01
CA ALA A 230 -6.11 -2.96 14.80
C ALA A 230 -6.25 -1.85 13.74
N SER A 231 -5.39 -0.83 13.80
CA SER A 231 -5.41 0.27 12.83
C SER A 231 -4.97 -0.18 11.42
N THR A 232 -3.98 -1.06 11.32
CA THR A 232 -3.54 -1.62 10.03
C THR A 232 -4.63 -2.52 9.43
N LEU A 233 -5.23 -3.40 10.24
CA LEU A 233 -6.36 -4.21 9.80
C LEU A 233 -7.56 -3.35 9.39
N GLY A 234 -7.92 -2.34 10.19
CA GLY A 234 -9.02 -1.43 9.87
C GLY A 234 -8.81 -0.73 8.53
N ASN A 235 -7.62 -0.21 8.26
CA ASN A 235 -7.30 0.40 6.97
C ASN A 235 -7.36 -0.61 5.81
N GLN A 236 -6.88 -1.83 5.99
CA GLN A 236 -6.95 -2.83 4.94
C GLN A 236 -8.38 -3.31 4.68
N LEU A 237 -9.19 -3.42 5.73
CA LEU A 237 -10.61 -3.80 5.60
C LEU A 237 -11.44 -2.71 4.91
N THR A 238 -11.11 -1.42 5.08
CA THR A 238 -11.78 -0.35 4.32
C THR A 238 -11.44 -0.43 2.83
N ALA A 239 -10.18 -0.74 2.47
CA ALA A 239 -9.80 -0.98 1.08
C ALA A 239 -10.53 -2.21 0.49
N TYR A 240 -10.67 -3.30 1.27
CA TYR A 240 -11.48 -4.45 0.86
C TYR A 240 -12.97 -4.09 0.72
N LEU A 241 -13.51 -3.29 1.63
CA LEU A 241 -14.91 -2.83 1.55
C LEU A 241 -15.16 -2.06 0.24
N VAL A 242 -14.26 -1.18 -0.19
CA VAL A 242 -14.38 -0.50 -1.50
C VAL A 242 -14.43 -1.52 -2.63
N PHE A 243 -13.60 -2.57 -2.57
CA PHE A 243 -13.61 -3.63 -3.59
C PHE A 243 -14.91 -4.42 -3.59
N GLU A 244 -15.35 -4.88 -2.43
CA GLU A 244 -16.60 -5.64 -2.27
C GLU A 244 -17.82 -4.84 -2.78
N LEU A 245 -17.94 -3.57 -2.38
CA LEU A 245 -18.99 -2.69 -2.87
C LEU A 245 -18.89 -2.44 -4.38
N SER A 246 -17.69 -2.40 -4.95
CA SER A 246 -17.51 -2.26 -6.40
C SER A 246 -18.05 -3.44 -7.17
N LEU A 247 -17.89 -4.67 -6.65
CA LEU A 247 -18.50 -5.88 -7.23
C LEU A 247 -20.03 -5.80 -7.21
N ARG A 248 -20.61 -5.42 -6.07
CA ARG A 248 -22.07 -5.32 -5.91
C ARG A 248 -22.66 -4.21 -6.78
N ALA A 249 -22.01 -3.07 -6.85
CA ALA A 249 -22.46 -1.91 -7.63
C ALA A 249 -22.55 -2.18 -9.13
N VAL A 250 -21.72 -3.08 -9.67
CA VAL A 250 -21.81 -3.51 -11.08
C VAL A 250 -22.70 -4.72 -11.32
N GLY A 251 -23.43 -5.19 -10.30
CA GLY A 251 -24.43 -6.24 -10.42
C GLY A 251 -23.92 -7.66 -10.22
N ILE A 252 -22.71 -7.87 -9.67
CA ILE A 252 -22.26 -9.20 -9.26
C ILE A 252 -22.93 -9.52 -7.92
N SER A 253 -23.78 -10.53 -7.87
CA SER A 253 -24.48 -10.92 -6.64
C SER A 253 -23.58 -11.68 -5.66
N ILE A 254 -24.03 -11.79 -4.39
CA ILE A 254 -23.31 -12.54 -3.35
C ILE A 254 -23.28 -14.03 -3.67
N GLU A 255 -24.32 -14.53 -4.34
CA GLU A 255 -24.42 -15.94 -4.76
C GLU A 255 -23.42 -16.24 -5.89
N ALA A 256 -23.20 -15.28 -6.80
CA ALA A 256 -22.26 -15.45 -7.91
C ALA A 256 -20.80 -15.38 -7.46
N VAL A 257 -20.49 -14.48 -6.52
CA VAL A 257 -19.16 -14.35 -5.90
C VAL A 257 -19.34 -14.07 -4.41
N PRO A 258 -19.24 -15.09 -3.56
CA PRO A 258 -19.31 -14.92 -2.12
C PRO A 258 -18.18 -14.00 -1.58
N PRO A 259 -18.36 -13.34 -0.43
CA PRO A 259 -17.33 -12.49 0.20
C PRO A 259 -16.00 -13.21 0.48
N SER A 260 -16.00 -14.52 0.67
CA SER A 260 -14.78 -15.33 0.81
C SER A 260 -13.93 -15.34 -0.47
N GLU A 261 -14.58 -15.50 -1.63
CA GLU A 261 -13.93 -15.53 -2.94
C GLU A 261 -13.46 -14.12 -3.36
N SER A 262 -14.29 -13.10 -3.14
CA SER A 262 -13.91 -11.71 -3.38
C SER A 262 -12.74 -11.28 -2.49
N PHE A 263 -12.74 -11.68 -1.21
CA PHE A 263 -11.63 -11.40 -0.30
C PHE A 263 -10.33 -12.06 -0.77
N LEU A 264 -10.39 -13.31 -1.22
CA LEU A 264 -9.21 -14.00 -1.75
C LEU A 264 -8.67 -13.33 -3.01
N ALA A 265 -9.54 -12.93 -3.95
CA ALA A 265 -9.14 -12.20 -5.15
C ALA A 265 -8.49 -10.84 -4.80
N TRP A 266 -9.08 -10.10 -3.86
CA TRP A 266 -8.50 -8.86 -3.35
C TRP A 266 -7.15 -9.10 -2.66
N ALA A 267 -7.04 -10.13 -1.82
CA ALA A 267 -5.82 -10.48 -1.11
C ALA A 267 -4.66 -10.82 -2.07
N ILE A 268 -4.93 -11.56 -3.15
CA ILE A 268 -3.96 -11.83 -4.21
C ILE A 268 -3.54 -10.54 -4.89
N GLY A 269 -4.49 -9.65 -5.22
CA GLY A 269 -4.21 -8.33 -5.76
C GLY A 269 -3.30 -7.50 -4.84
N ARG A 270 -3.49 -7.57 -3.51
CA ARG A 270 -2.64 -6.89 -2.51
C ARG A 270 -1.20 -7.43 -2.52
N VAL A 271 -1.02 -8.74 -2.61
CA VAL A 271 0.32 -9.34 -2.72
C VAL A 271 1.01 -8.89 -4.01
N ILE A 272 0.31 -8.95 -5.14
CA ILE A 272 0.85 -8.49 -6.42
C ILE A 272 1.23 -7.01 -6.35
N SER A 273 0.40 -6.16 -5.72
CA SER A 273 0.66 -4.73 -5.59
C SER A 273 1.87 -4.41 -4.70
N SER A 274 2.28 -5.32 -3.83
CA SER A 274 3.48 -5.19 -3.00
C SER A 274 4.79 -5.46 -3.76
N LEU A 275 4.70 -6.09 -4.91
CA LEU A 275 5.84 -6.37 -5.78
C LEU A 275 6.10 -5.16 -6.70
N PRO A 276 7.35 -4.71 -6.85
CA PRO A 276 7.69 -3.55 -7.69
C PRO A 276 7.74 -3.92 -9.18
N LEU A 277 6.65 -4.51 -9.72
CA LEU A 277 6.57 -4.97 -11.11
C LEU A 277 6.28 -3.82 -12.08
N THR A 278 5.30 -2.98 -11.71
CA THR A 278 4.90 -1.81 -12.50
C THR A 278 4.63 -0.62 -11.57
N PRO A 279 4.72 0.63 -12.04
CA PRO A 279 4.36 1.79 -11.25
C PRO A 279 2.91 1.67 -10.74
N GLY A 280 2.69 1.80 -9.45
CA GLY A 280 1.37 1.63 -8.83
C GLY A 280 0.74 0.23 -8.99
N GLY A 281 1.47 -0.78 -9.46
CA GLY A 281 0.95 -2.11 -9.75
C GLY A 281 -0.04 -2.17 -10.92
N ILE A 282 -0.10 -1.07 -11.74
CA ILE A 282 -1.09 -0.92 -12.81
C ILE A 282 -0.87 -2.00 -13.89
N GLY A 283 -1.95 -2.64 -14.31
CA GLY A 283 -1.99 -3.74 -15.26
C GLY A 283 -1.89 -5.11 -14.59
N VAL A 284 -0.89 -5.32 -13.76
CA VAL A 284 -0.60 -6.64 -13.17
C VAL A 284 -1.55 -6.99 -12.03
N VAL A 285 -1.87 -6.00 -11.18
CA VAL A 285 -2.84 -6.16 -10.08
C VAL A 285 -4.22 -6.46 -10.64
N GLU A 286 -4.66 -5.70 -11.64
CA GLU A 286 -5.94 -5.88 -12.30
C GLU A 286 -6.05 -7.27 -12.92
N LEU A 287 -5.03 -7.70 -13.66
CA LEU A 287 -5.00 -9.04 -14.25
C LEU A 287 -5.09 -10.15 -13.19
N GLY A 288 -4.39 -9.99 -12.06
CA GLY A 288 -4.43 -10.96 -10.97
C GLY A 288 -5.82 -11.05 -10.33
N MET A 289 -6.45 -9.92 -10.04
CA MET A 289 -7.80 -9.86 -9.46
C MET A 289 -8.86 -10.39 -10.43
N ILE A 290 -8.82 -9.95 -11.70
CA ILE A 290 -9.73 -10.40 -12.75
C ILE A 290 -9.58 -11.91 -12.97
N GLY A 291 -8.35 -12.39 -13.13
CA GLY A 291 -8.09 -13.82 -13.35
C GLY A 291 -8.62 -14.70 -12.20
N THR A 292 -8.46 -14.25 -10.96
CA THR A 292 -8.97 -14.97 -9.79
C THR A 292 -10.49 -15.02 -9.76
N LEU A 293 -11.18 -13.88 -9.97
CA LEU A 293 -12.65 -13.82 -9.96
C LEU A 293 -13.29 -14.58 -11.13
N VAL A 294 -12.70 -14.47 -12.33
CA VAL A 294 -13.16 -15.24 -13.50
C VAL A 294 -12.91 -16.73 -13.27
N GLY A 295 -11.83 -17.11 -12.59
CA GLY A 295 -11.55 -18.48 -12.17
C GLY A 295 -12.62 -19.05 -11.21
N PHE A 296 -13.30 -18.20 -10.45
CA PHE A 296 -14.48 -18.55 -9.64
C PHE A 296 -15.80 -18.56 -10.44
N GLY A 297 -15.77 -18.29 -11.75
CA GLY A 297 -16.94 -18.32 -12.61
C GLY A 297 -17.69 -16.98 -12.75
N ALA A 298 -17.13 -15.88 -12.23
CA ALA A 298 -17.74 -14.57 -12.36
C ALA A 298 -17.73 -14.06 -13.82
N PRO A 299 -18.78 -13.34 -14.27
CA PRO A 299 -18.86 -12.83 -15.64
C PRO A 299 -17.75 -11.82 -15.94
N HIS A 300 -16.91 -12.11 -16.95
CA HIS A 300 -15.70 -11.37 -17.27
C HIS A 300 -15.92 -9.84 -17.39
N ALA A 301 -16.94 -9.39 -18.12
CA ALA A 301 -17.19 -7.96 -18.34
C ALA A 301 -17.52 -7.20 -17.04
N HIS A 302 -18.31 -7.81 -16.14
CA HIS A 302 -18.67 -7.22 -14.84
C HIS A 302 -17.46 -7.20 -13.92
N VAL A 303 -16.64 -8.26 -13.91
CA VAL A 303 -15.41 -8.34 -13.11
C VAL A 303 -14.43 -7.25 -13.52
N VAL A 304 -14.21 -7.06 -14.83
CA VAL A 304 -13.34 -6.00 -15.33
C VAL A 304 -13.83 -4.62 -14.86
N ALA A 305 -15.14 -4.36 -15.01
CA ALA A 305 -15.75 -3.09 -14.58
C ALA A 305 -15.58 -2.87 -13.06
N ALA A 306 -15.83 -3.90 -12.24
CA ALA A 306 -15.68 -3.82 -10.78
C ALA A 306 -14.23 -3.53 -10.35
N VAL A 307 -13.27 -4.26 -10.92
CA VAL A 307 -11.86 -4.09 -10.59
C VAL A 307 -11.37 -2.68 -10.98
N LEU A 308 -11.77 -2.18 -12.15
CA LEU A 308 -11.41 -0.83 -12.59
C LEU A 308 -12.06 0.25 -11.74
N LEU A 309 -13.34 0.07 -11.36
CA LEU A 309 -14.04 0.96 -10.43
C LEU A 309 -13.32 1.02 -9.09
N TYR A 310 -12.99 -0.12 -8.50
CA TYR A 310 -12.19 -0.22 -7.27
C TYR A 310 -10.87 0.54 -7.41
N ARG A 311 -10.11 0.26 -8.48
CA ARG A 311 -8.81 0.93 -8.71
C ARG A 311 -8.96 2.43 -8.84
N ALA A 312 -9.97 2.91 -9.56
CA ALA A 312 -10.26 4.34 -9.67
C ALA A 312 -10.56 4.95 -8.29
N LEU A 313 -11.39 4.30 -7.47
CA LEU A 313 -11.78 4.76 -6.14
C LEU A 313 -10.63 4.75 -5.12
N ILE A 314 -9.64 3.90 -5.28
CA ILE A 314 -8.44 3.90 -4.42
C ILE A 314 -7.39 4.91 -4.92
N ILE A 315 -7.15 4.96 -6.23
CA ILE A 315 -6.05 5.76 -6.81
C ILE A 315 -6.42 7.24 -6.91
N VAL A 316 -7.60 7.56 -7.47
CA VAL A 316 -7.96 8.94 -7.76
C VAL A 316 -8.04 9.81 -6.50
N PRO A 317 -8.75 9.42 -5.42
CA PRO A 317 -8.77 10.21 -4.20
C PRO A 317 -7.37 10.37 -3.59
N THR A 318 -6.57 9.28 -3.58
CA THR A 318 -5.18 9.32 -3.10
C THR A 318 -4.32 10.32 -3.87
N LEU A 319 -4.43 10.35 -5.21
CA LEU A 319 -3.69 11.32 -6.03
C LEU A 319 -4.16 12.75 -5.77
N LEU A 320 -5.47 12.99 -5.67
CA LEU A 320 -6.03 14.31 -5.42
C LEU A 320 -5.62 14.84 -4.04
N VAL A 321 -5.87 14.07 -2.98
CA VAL A 321 -5.52 14.47 -1.61
C VAL A 321 -4.01 14.55 -1.44
N GLY A 322 -3.26 13.61 -2.02
CA GLY A 322 -1.80 13.61 -2.00
C GLY A 322 -1.20 14.82 -2.72
N PHE A 323 -1.76 15.22 -3.84
CA PHE A 323 -1.33 16.43 -4.56
C PHE A 323 -1.59 17.71 -3.74
N VAL A 324 -2.78 17.85 -3.16
CA VAL A 324 -3.10 18.96 -2.26
C VAL A 324 -2.15 19.01 -1.07
N ALA A 325 -1.88 17.86 -0.44
CA ALA A 325 -0.94 17.74 0.66
C ALA A 325 0.49 18.13 0.26
N LEU A 326 0.96 17.72 -0.93
CA LEU A 326 2.27 18.10 -1.46
C LEU A 326 2.43 19.61 -1.61
N LEU A 327 1.39 20.32 -2.03
CA LEU A 327 1.39 21.79 -2.11
C LEU A 327 1.53 22.41 -0.71
N GLY A 328 0.86 21.84 0.30
CA GLY A 328 0.98 22.27 1.70
C GLY A 328 2.41 22.03 2.26
N PHE A 329 2.98 20.87 2.03
CA PHE A 329 4.34 20.52 2.50
C PHE A 329 5.46 21.35 1.85
N ARG A 330 5.24 21.94 0.67
CA ARG A 330 6.22 22.84 0.06
C ARG A 330 6.45 24.13 0.85
N ARG A 331 5.50 24.51 1.69
CA ARG A 331 5.57 25.71 2.54
C ARG A 331 6.28 25.47 3.87
N LEU A 332 6.54 24.21 4.22
CA LEU A 332 7.28 23.84 5.42
C LEU A 332 8.78 23.82 5.08
N GLU A 333 9.57 24.68 5.72
CA GLU A 333 11.02 24.67 5.57
C GLU A 333 11.64 23.40 6.20
N PRO A 334 12.67 22.81 5.56
CA PRO A 334 13.45 21.74 6.20
C PRO A 334 14.12 22.29 7.46
N GLN A 335 14.08 21.55 8.54
CA GLN A 335 14.91 21.83 9.70
C GLN A 335 16.33 21.37 9.35
N ASP A 336 17.27 22.30 9.24
CA ASP A 336 18.70 22.00 9.24
C ASP A 336 19.06 21.58 10.67
N ASP A 337 19.54 20.34 10.83
CA ASP A 337 20.12 19.81 12.09
C ASP A 337 21.60 20.18 12.14
#